data_965f53b9df50a2d0dab09d685b69a9a8
#
_entry.id   965f53b9df50a2d0dab09d685b69a9a8
#
_cell.length_a   1.000
_cell.length_b   1.000
_cell.length_c   1.000
_cell.angle_alpha   90.00
_cell.angle_beta   90.00
_cell.angle_gamma   90.00
#
_symmetry.space_group_name_H-M   'P 1'
#
loop_
_entity.id
_entity.type
_entity.pdbx_description
1 polymer ?
#
loop_
_entity_poly.entity_id
_entity_poly.type
_entity_poly.pdbx_seq_one_letter_code
_entity_poly.pdbx_strand_id
1 'polypeptide(L)'
;MALYELSEIHELVKASGLTETPFEIMDKSRLIDKATRFKNAFNKAQVVFAVKSNSHPDVLTVFNENGLYFDVASCGEVETLVNLGVDPSRLLFSAPTKIPSHIKQAYEVGVRYFAFDTLIEIDKLAELAPGSNVVGRVTVDNHGSFWPLEKKFGI
;
A
#
# COMPACT_ATOMS: atom_id res chain seq x y z
N MET A 1 -12.53 17.86 -7.89
CA MET A 1 -11.08 17.60 -7.98
C MET A 1 -10.62 18.25 -9.27
N ALA A 2 -9.90 19.36 -9.20
CA ALA A 2 -9.41 20.03 -10.42
C ALA A 2 -8.38 19.10 -11.08
N LEU A 3 -8.74 18.60 -12.25
CA LEU A 3 -7.78 18.03 -13.18
C LEU A 3 -6.89 19.17 -13.69
N TYR A 4 -5.71 18.86 -14.18
CA TYR A 4 -4.91 19.85 -14.90
C TYR A 4 -5.71 20.37 -16.12
N GLU A 5 -5.64 21.67 -16.36
CA GLU A 5 -6.05 22.21 -17.62
C GLU A 5 -5.11 21.70 -18.73
N LEU A 6 -5.64 21.55 -19.95
CA LEU A 6 -4.86 21.00 -21.07
C LEU A 6 -3.60 21.83 -21.36
N SER A 7 -3.68 23.15 -21.17
CA SER A 7 -2.55 24.07 -21.30
C SER A 7 -1.44 23.79 -20.28
N GLU A 8 -1.80 23.49 -19.02
CA GLU A 8 -0.84 23.14 -17.96
C GLU A 8 -0.12 21.82 -18.31
N ILE A 9 -0.86 20.82 -18.81
CA ILE A 9 -0.27 19.55 -19.26
C ILE A 9 0.73 19.80 -20.39
N HIS A 10 0.37 20.61 -21.37
CA HIS A 10 1.27 20.94 -22.49
C HIS A 10 2.57 21.63 -22.01
N GLU A 11 2.47 22.56 -21.07
CA GLU A 11 3.65 23.22 -20.50
C GLU A 11 4.54 22.26 -19.73
N LEU A 12 3.95 21.34 -18.94
CA LEU A 12 4.70 20.30 -18.23
C LEU A 12 5.42 19.36 -19.19
N VAL A 13 4.74 18.90 -20.25
CA VAL A 13 5.35 18.05 -21.28
C VAL A 13 6.50 18.78 -21.97
N LYS A 14 6.30 20.02 -22.36
CA LYS A 14 7.35 20.85 -22.97
C LYS A 14 8.54 21.05 -22.06
N ALA A 15 8.29 21.34 -20.77
CA ALA A 15 9.33 21.53 -19.78
C ALA A 15 10.11 20.24 -19.46
N SER A 16 9.48 19.06 -19.58
CA SER A 16 10.13 17.76 -19.37
C SER A 16 11.13 17.38 -20.44
N GLY A 17 11.04 17.97 -21.64
CA GLY A 17 11.86 17.61 -22.80
C GLY A 17 11.55 16.23 -23.38
N LEU A 18 10.47 15.56 -22.93
CA LEU A 18 10.07 14.25 -23.45
C LEU A 18 9.45 14.40 -24.84
N THR A 19 9.94 13.63 -25.80
CA THR A 19 9.52 13.65 -27.22
C THR A 19 8.81 12.36 -27.62
N GLU A 20 8.95 11.29 -26.84
CA GLU A 20 8.38 9.98 -27.16
C GLU A 20 7.20 9.66 -26.23
N THR A 21 6.21 8.95 -26.76
CA THR A 21 5.05 8.45 -26.03
C THR A 21 5.00 6.93 -26.03
N PRO A 22 4.40 6.27 -25.03
CA PRO A 22 3.68 6.86 -23.87
C PRO A 22 4.63 7.32 -22.75
N PHE A 23 4.22 8.34 -21.99
CA PHE A 23 4.89 8.75 -20.75
C PHE A 23 3.83 9.10 -19.67
N GLU A 24 4.24 9.08 -18.42
CA GLU A 24 3.42 9.43 -17.26
C GLU A 24 4.03 10.67 -16.58
N ILE A 25 3.17 11.60 -16.17
CA ILE A 25 3.57 12.78 -15.38
C ILE A 25 3.01 12.64 -13.99
N MET A 26 3.90 12.62 -13.00
CA MET A 26 3.54 12.62 -11.59
C MET A 26 3.93 13.94 -10.93
N ASP A 27 2.93 14.58 -10.30
CA ASP A 27 3.14 15.82 -9.55
C ASP A 27 3.35 15.49 -8.07
N LYS A 28 4.60 15.66 -7.61
CA LYS A 28 4.98 15.44 -6.21
C LYS A 28 4.15 16.29 -5.24
N SER A 29 3.84 17.52 -5.59
CA SER A 29 3.07 18.42 -4.71
C SER A 29 1.64 17.93 -4.49
N ARG A 30 1.03 17.34 -5.51
CA ARG A 30 -0.30 16.74 -5.40
C ARG A 30 -0.30 15.43 -4.60
N LEU A 31 0.76 14.64 -4.69
CA LEU A 31 0.91 13.45 -3.84
C LEU A 31 0.97 13.86 -2.36
N ILE A 32 1.77 14.88 -2.03
CA ILE A 32 1.89 15.43 -0.67
C ILE A 32 0.54 15.99 -0.18
N ASP A 33 -0.14 16.80 -1.01
CA ASP A 33 -1.47 17.32 -0.67
C ASP A 33 -2.46 16.21 -0.36
N LYS A 34 -2.53 15.18 -1.21
CA LYS A 34 -3.39 14.02 -0.99
C LYS A 34 -3.07 13.31 0.32
N ALA A 35 -1.80 12.99 0.58
CA ALA A 35 -1.36 12.36 1.82
C ALA A 35 -1.78 13.19 3.04
N THR A 36 -1.54 14.50 3.00
CA THR A 36 -1.89 15.43 4.08
C THR A 36 -3.40 15.49 4.32
N ARG A 37 -4.19 15.58 3.26
CA ARG A 37 -5.67 15.61 3.36
C ARG A 37 -6.23 14.33 3.97
N PHE A 38 -5.72 13.15 3.57
CA PHE A 38 -6.14 11.88 4.17
C PHE A 38 -5.77 11.81 5.65
N LYS A 39 -4.55 12.18 6.03
CA LYS A 39 -4.11 12.20 7.43
C LYS A 39 -4.96 13.14 8.29
N ASN A 40 -5.31 14.31 7.77
CA ASN A 40 -6.13 15.28 8.48
C ASN A 40 -7.59 14.82 8.62
N ALA A 41 -8.14 14.18 7.58
CA ALA A 41 -9.50 13.65 7.61
C ALA A 41 -9.66 12.45 8.56
N PHE A 42 -8.59 11.65 8.72
CA PHE A 42 -8.56 10.43 9.54
C PHE A 42 -7.55 10.57 10.68
N ASN A 43 -7.64 11.64 11.45
CA ASN A 43 -6.66 11.98 12.51
C ASN A 43 -6.55 10.96 13.66
N LYS A 44 -7.47 10.01 13.77
CA LYS A 44 -7.47 8.90 14.74
C LYS A 44 -7.11 7.54 14.12
N ALA A 45 -6.71 7.52 12.85
CA ALA A 45 -6.35 6.31 12.14
C ALA A 45 -5.04 6.50 11.37
N GLN A 46 -4.33 5.40 11.16
CA GLN A 46 -3.16 5.39 10.28
C GLN A 46 -3.61 5.28 8.82
N VAL A 47 -3.06 6.13 7.97
CA VAL A 47 -3.28 6.03 6.52
C VAL A 47 -2.30 5.02 5.96
N VAL A 48 -2.82 3.99 5.30
CA VAL A 48 -2.04 2.89 4.74
C VAL A 48 -2.18 2.94 3.21
N PHE A 49 -1.07 3.12 2.50
CA PHE A 49 -1.04 3.18 1.04
C PHE A 49 -0.84 1.79 0.46
N ALA A 50 -1.73 1.35 -0.43
CA ALA A 50 -1.62 0.07 -1.11
C ALA A 50 -0.56 0.15 -2.24
N VAL A 51 0.59 -0.51 -2.06
CA VAL A 51 1.73 -0.47 -2.99
C VAL A 51 1.34 -0.89 -4.40
N LYS A 52 0.49 -1.91 -4.54
CA LYS A 52 -0.02 -2.41 -5.83
C LYS A 52 -0.74 -1.36 -6.68
N SER A 53 -1.19 -0.24 -6.10
CA SER A 53 -1.85 0.83 -6.86
C SER A 53 -0.86 1.70 -7.63
N ASN A 54 0.32 1.92 -7.09
CA ASN A 54 1.46 2.53 -7.76
C ASN A 54 2.76 2.22 -6.99
N SER A 55 3.59 1.37 -7.55
CA SER A 55 4.85 0.91 -6.94
C SER A 55 6.07 1.73 -7.40
N HIS A 56 5.87 2.86 -8.08
CA HIS A 56 6.98 3.68 -8.54
C HIS A 56 7.81 4.19 -7.34
N PRO A 57 9.16 4.04 -7.34
CA PRO A 57 10.01 4.39 -6.20
C PRO A 57 9.81 5.83 -5.70
N ASP A 58 9.66 6.79 -6.61
CA ASP A 58 9.46 8.20 -6.22
C ASP A 58 8.14 8.42 -5.49
N VAL A 59 7.07 7.71 -5.89
CA VAL A 59 5.76 7.77 -5.19
C VAL A 59 5.88 7.21 -3.79
N LEU A 60 6.52 6.05 -3.65
CA LEU A 60 6.74 5.38 -2.36
C LEU A 60 7.61 6.24 -1.44
N THR A 61 8.67 6.86 -1.99
CA THR A 61 9.54 7.77 -1.24
C THR A 61 8.77 8.98 -0.73
N VAL A 62 7.96 9.63 -1.59
CA VAL A 62 7.13 10.77 -1.17
C VAL A 62 6.19 10.37 -0.03
N PHE A 63 5.53 9.21 -0.11
CA PHE A 63 4.62 8.77 0.94
C PHE A 63 5.36 8.34 2.22
N ASN A 64 6.55 7.76 2.10
CA ASN A 64 7.41 7.46 3.25
C ASN A 64 7.82 8.72 4.00
N GLU A 65 8.31 9.74 3.28
CA GLU A 65 8.68 11.06 3.83
C GLU A 65 7.51 11.76 4.52
N ASN A 66 6.29 11.51 4.05
CA ASN A 66 5.05 12.07 4.63
C ASN A 66 4.41 11.18 5.70
N GLY A 67 5.11 10.13 6.15
CA GLY A 67 4.72 9.32 7.31
C GLY A 67 3.53 8.38 7.06
N LEU A 68 3.28 7.95 5.82
CA LEU A 68 2.27 6.94 5.53
C LEU A 68 2.78 5.54 5.89
N TYR A 69 1.84 4.66 6.21
CA TYR A 69 2.04 3.22 6.29
C TYR A 69 1.82 2.59 4.92
N PHE A 70 2.24 1.33 4.75
CA PHE A 70 2.12 0.65 3.44
C PHE A 70 1.45 -0.71 3.57
N ASP A 71 0.52 -0.95 2.66
CA ASP A 71 -0.15 -2.23 2.47
C ASP A 71 0.60 -2.99 1.37
N VAL A 72 1.20 -4.12 1.74
CA VAL A 72 1.98 -4.99 0.87
C VAL A 72 1.28 -6.34 0.67
N ALA A 73 1.35 -6.87 -0.55
CA ALA A 73 0.77 -8.15 -0.91
C ALA A 73 1.83 -9.23 -1.26
N SER A 74 3.10 -8.87 -1.31
CA SER A 74 4.20 -9.78 -1.66
C SER A 74 5.51 -9.41 -0.98
N CYS A 75 6.44 -10.37 -0.91
CA CYS A 75 7.80 -10.07 -0.45
C CYS A 75 8.57 -9.11 -1.35
N GLY A 76 8.33 -9.12 -2.66
CA GLY A 76 8.94 -8.15 -3.57
C GLY A 76 8.56 -6.72 -3.24
N GLU A 77 7.31 -6.47 -2.83
CA GLU A 77 6.89 -5.15 -2.35
C GLU A 77 7.54 -4.79 -1.00
N VAL A 78 7.68 -5.77 -0.09
CA VAL A 78 8.41 -5.57 1.18
C VAL A 78 9.86 -5.19 0.90
N GLU A 79 10.56 -5.93 0.06
CA GLU A 79 11.96 -5.67 -0.33
C GLU A 79 12.12 -4.29 -0.96
N THR A 80 11.21 -3.91 -1.86
CA THR A 80 11.22 -2.59 -2.50
C THR A 80 11.15 -1.49 -1.46
N LEU A 81 10.22 -1.58 -0.50
CA LEU A 81 10.04 -0.57 0.54
C LEU A 81 11.23 -0.52 1.52
N VAL A 82 11.75 -1.67 1.93
CA VAL A 82 12.94 -1.74 2.80
C VAL A 82 14.16 -1.12 2.12
N ASN A 83 14.37 -1.40 0.83
CA ASN A 83 15.46 -0.81 0.04
C ASN A 83 15.30 0.72 -0.13
N LEU A 84 14.08 1.24 -0.08
CA LEU A 84 13.79 2.69 -0.06
C LEU A 84 13.88 3.30 1.36
N GLY A 85 14.30 2.54 2.37
CA GLY A 85 14.47 3.00 3.75
C GLY A 85 13.16 3.16 4.53
N VAL A 86 12.10 2.49 4.11
CA VAL A 86 10.85 2.44 4.89
C VAL A 86 11.04 1.54 6.11
N ASP A 87 10.65 2.02 7.28
CA ASP A 87 10.64 1.22 8.51
C ASP A 87 9.66 0.04 8.37
N PRO A 88 10.11 -1.22 8.46
CA PRO A 88 9.25 -2.38 8.33
C PRO A 88 8.10 -2.46 9.34
N SER A 89 8.21 -1.77 10.48
CA SER A 89 7.12 -1.67 11.46
C SER A 89 5.89 -0.89 10.92
N ARG A 90 6.06 -0.17 9.82
CA ARG A 90 5.00 0.56 9.11
C ARG A 90 4.38 -0.22 7.96
N LEU A 91 4.73 -1.51 7.81
CA LEU A 91 4.19 -2.38 6.76
C LEU A 91 3.09 -3.28 7.31
N LEU A 92 1.98 -3.38 6.59
CA LEU A 92 0.92 -4.36 6.77
C LEU A 92 0.96 -5.37 5.61
N PHE A 93 1.29 -6.64 5.89
CA PHE A 93 1.21 -7.68 4.88
C PHE A 93 -0.24 -8.16 4.75
N SER A 94 -0.98 -7.54 3.84
CA SER A 94 -2.44 -7.65 3.76
C SER A 94 -2.97 -8.81 2.93
N ALA A 95 -2.13 -9.49 2.14
CA ALA A 95 -2.56 -10.70 1.45
C ALA A 95 -3.05 -11.73 2.49
N PRO A 96 -4.32 -12.18 2.44
CA PRO A 96 -4.83 -13.09 3.45
C PRO A 96 -4.24 -14.49 3.34
N THR A 97 -3.75 -14.87 2.15
CA THR A 97 -3.03 -16.13 1.90
C THR A 97 -1.58 -15.82 1.55
N LYS A 98 -0.64 -16.33 2.34
CA LYS A 98 0.80 -16.08 2.17
C LYS A 98 1.58 -17.39 2.03
N ILE A 99 2.63 -17.37 1.23
CA ILE A 99 3.60 -18.46 1.14
C ILE A 99 4.43 -18.48 2.43
N PRO A 100 4.67 -19.66 3.08
CA PRO A 100 5.43 -19.74 4.32
C PRO A 100 6.78 -19.03 4.31
N SER A 101 7.56 -19.17 3.23
CA SER A 101 8.83 -18.47 3.08
C SER A 101 8.69 -16.96 3.07
N HIS A 102 7.60 -16.42 2.50
CA HIS A 102 7.31 -14.99 2.50
C HIS A 102 6.95 -14.45 3.88
N ILE A 103 6.22 -15.24 4.69
CA ILE A 103 5.93 -14.87 6.08
C ILE A 103 7.25 -14.74 6.85
N LYS A 104 8.09 -15.76 6.77
CA LYS A 104 9.38 -15.81 7.46
C LYS A 104 10.27 -14.63 7.04
N GLN A 105 10.45 -14.41 5.75
CA GLN A 105 11.27 -13.32 5.21
C GLN A 105 10.76 -11.94 5.66
N ALA A 106 9.45 -11.69 5.54
CA ALA A 106 8.86 -10.43 5.99
C ALA A 106 9.04 -10.21 7.51
N TYR A 107 8.86 -11.27 8.30
CA TYR A 107 9.07 -11.22 9.74
C TYR A 107 10.54 -10.94 10.12
N GLU A 108 11.49 -11.59 9.45
CA GLU A 108 12.94 -11.42 9.68
C GLU A 108 13.40 -9.98 9.40
N VAL A 109 12.85 -9.31 8.37
CA VAL A 109 13.16 -7.89 8.08
C VAL A 109 12.43 -6.89 8.98
N GLY A 110 11.49 -7.35 9.84
CA GLY A 110 10.85 -6.51 10.85
C GLY A 110 9.37 -6.21 10.64
N VAL A 111 8.71 -6.77 9.63
CA VAL A 111 7.24 -6.67 9.50
C VAL A 111 6.56 -7.35 10.70
N ARG A 112 5.55 -6.69 11.27
CA ARG A 112 4.83 -7.15 12.46
C ARG A 112 3.30 -7.14 12.34
N TYR A 113 2.75 -6.76 11.19
CA TYR A 113 1.31 -6.76 10.93
C TYR A 113 1.00 -7.67 9.75
N PHE A 114 0.17 -8.70 9.97
CA PHE A 114 -0.20 -9.69 8.97
C PHE A 114 -1.72 -9.89 8.93
N ALA A 115 -2.31 -9.81 7.76
CA ALA A 115 -3.72 -10.13 7.59
C ALA A 115 -3.95 -11.64 7.46
N PHE A 116 -5.12 -12.10 7.87
CA PHE A 116 -5.59 -13.47 7.71
C PHE A 116 -7.10 -13.52 7.46
N ASP A 117 -7.59 -14.63 6.90
CA ASP A 117 -9.01 -14.93 6.75
C ASP A 117 -9.32 -16.44 6.91
N THR A 118 -8.36 -17.24 7.37
CA THR A 118 -8.54 -18.67 7.66
C THR A 118 -7.72 -19.08 8.89
N LEU A 119 -8.16 -20.14 9.58
CA LEU A 119 -7.42 -20.71 10.72
C LEU A 119 -6.05 -21.26 10.29
N ILE A 120 -5.97 -21.87 9.11
CA ILE A 120 -4.71 -22.37 8.54
C ILE A 120 -3.66 -21.25 8.42
N GLU A 121 -4.11 -20.04 8.06
CA GLU A 121 -3.21 -18.89 7.97
C GLU A 121 -2.72 -18.44 9.35
N ILE A 122 -3.59 -18.49 10.37
CA ILE A 122 -3.20 -18.18 11.75
C ILE A 122 -2.14 -19.17 12.24
N ASP A 123 -2.31 -20.47 11.98
CA ASP A 123 -1.34 -21.49 12.39
C ASP A 123 0.03 -21.22 11.77
N LYS A 124 0.08 -20.90 10.48
CA LYS A 124 1.33 -20.49 9.81
C LYS A 124 1.95 -19.22 10.44
N LEU A 125 1.14 -18.23 10.78
CA LEU A 125 1.62 -17.01 11.40
C LEU A 125 2.14 -17.25 12.81
N ALA A 126 1.48 -18.09 13.58
CA ALA A 126 1.93 -18.47 14.93
C ALA A 126 3.31 -19.15 14.91
N GLU A 127 3.55 -19.99 13.91
CA GLU A 127 4.82 -20.71 13.74
C GLU A 127 5.93 -19.81 13.18
N LEU A 128 5.65 -19.03 12.11
CA LEU A 128 6.67 -18.39 11.29
C LEU A 128 6.86 -16.88 11.60
N ALA A 129 5.92 -16.28 12.33
CA ALA A 129 5.96 -14.87 12.75
C ALA A 129 5.44 -14.69 14.18
N PRO A 130 6.03 -15.38 15.17
CA PRO A 130 5.54 -15.39 16.56
C PRO A 130 5.53 -13.96 17.16
N GLY A 131 4.47 -13.64 17.90
CA GLY A 131 4.30 -12.32 18.53
C GLY A 131 3.91 -11.18 17.57
N SER A 132 3.60 -11.48 16.32
CA SER A 132 3.10 -10.50 15.37
C SER A 132 1.64 -10.10 15.67
N ASN A 133 1.26 -8.91 15.23
CA ASN A 133 -0.14 -8.46 15.25
C ASN A 133 -0.87 -9.07 14.05
N VAL A 134 -2.05 -9.60 14.29
CA VAL A 134 -2.87 -10.20 13.23
C VAL A 134 -4.13 -9.38 12.97
N VAL A 135 -4.48 -9.21 11.70
CA VAL A 135 -5.63 -8.44 11.23
C VAL A 135 -6.59 -9.40 10.54
N GLY A 136 -7.68 -9.75 11.22
CA GLY A 136 -8.73 -10.62 10.66
C GLY A 136 -9.54 -9.89 9.59
N ARG A 137 -9.72 -10.51 8.44
CA ARG A 137 -10.63 -10.03 7.39
C ARG A 137 -11.98 -10.70 7.59
N VAL A 138 -13.02 -9.90 7.71
CA VAL A 138 -14.40 -10.37 7.94
C VAL A 138 -15.24 -10.07 6.72
N THR A 139 -16.00 -11.06 6.27
CA THR A 139 -17.01 -10.87 5.22
C THR A 139 -18.18 -10.06 5.79
N VAL A 140 -18.56 -9.02 5.08
CA VAL A 140 -19.73 -8.20 5.42
C VAL A 140 -20.67 -8.13 4.23
N ASP A 141 -21.97 -8.08 4.51
CA ASP A 141 -22.97 -7.80 3.50
C ASP A 141 -22.72 -6.40 2.92
N ASN A 142 -22.56 -6.32 1.62
CA ASN A 142 -22.37 -5.07 0.90
C ASN A 142 -23.40 -4.88 -0.23
N HIS A 143 -24.60 -5.44 -0.05
CA HIS A 143 -25.74 -5.18 -0.92
C HIS A 143 -25.98 -3.68 -1.10
N GLY A 144 -26.15 -3.25 -2.33
CA GLY A 144 -26.27 -1.83 -2.67
C GLY A 144 -24.95 -1.11 -2.92
N SER A 145 -23.80 -1.77 -2.71
CA SER A 145 -22.52 -1.23 -3.15
C SER A 145 -22.46 -1.21 -4.68
N PHE A 146 -21.87 -0.16 -5.24
CA PHE A 146 -21.64 -0.06 -6.69
C PHE A 146 -20.75 -1.21 -7.22
N TRP A 147 -19.86 -1.74 -6.37
CA TRP A 147 -18.98 -2.87 -6.68
C TRP A 147 -18.95 -3.86 -5.52
N PRO A 148 -19.85 -4.85 -5.47
CA PRO A 148 -19.88 -5.84 -4.39
C PRO A 148 -18.68 -6.79 -4.45
N LEU A 149 -17.96 -6.94 -3.34
CA LEU A 149 -16.77 -7.80 -3.21
C LEU A 149 -16.93 -8.94 -2.20
N GLU A 150 -18.17 -9.26 -1.81
CA GLU A 150 -18.52 -10.23 -0.76
C GLU A 150 -17.99 -11.66 -0.99
N LYS A 151 -17.69 -12.01 -2.25
CA LYS A 151 -17.22 -13.36 -2.63
C LYS A 151 -15.70 -13.47 -2.79
N LYS A 152 -14.94 -12.52 -2.26
CA LYS A 152 -13.49 -12.48 -2.54
C LYS A 152 -12.66 -12.96 -1.36
N PHE A 153 -12.73 -12.31 -0.22
CA PHE A 153 -11.94 -12.57 0.98
C PHE A 153 -12.75 -12.29 2.23
N GLY A 154 -12.35 -12.93 3.35
CA GLY A 154 -12.95 -12.77 4.65
C GLY A 154 -13.60 -14.07 5.16
N ILE A 155 -13.67 -14.20 6.45
CA ILE A 155 -14.37 -15.26 7.18
C ILE A 155 -15.73 -14.76 7.63
#